data_b20d68bb3888055b4720b69ad90650e4
#
_entry.id   b20d68bb3888055b4720b69ad90650e4
#
_cell.length_a   1.000
_cell.length_b   1.000
_cell.length_c   1.000
_cell.angle_alpha   90.00
_cell.angle_beta   90.00
_cell.angle_gamma   90.00
#
_symmetry.space_group_name_H-M   'P 1'
#
loop_
_entity.id
_entity.type
_entity.pdbx_description
1 polymer ?
#
loop_
_entity_poly.entity_id
_entity_poly.type
_entity_poly.pdbx_seq_one_letter_code
_entity_poly.pdbx_strand_id
1 'polypeptide(L)'
;MSIKSGNILRWGRIAAALAMWVTVTAGLTSYGMTFPRLAAWIGRVQFMPAAIAFAITVIATWHIITLVFGRVYCSVGCPLGVWQDICSRLPRMRRHMPLHLRYHYSAPLTRLRNISLALTGVSIFLGIGVATSHIDPWGIYSDLCTDVLKPLWGMAVNAFSAPPVMIASASLTGIAISLTITGVISWLAARNGRTFCNSVCPVGTTLGYVAKYSIYHIDINTDKCTQCRKCEHACKASCIDLNTHVVDSSRCVECFDCLPVCEDDAIHYTWSRHKLATPLMIKVGDLKPPGSGRFKLDGCTGCSGDQPINRTNNHQDATISRPTEPDHDRGN
;
A
#
# COMPACT_ATOMS: atom_id res chain seq x y z
N MET A 1 -5.20 -22.77 5.83
CA MET A 1 -5.92 -21.90 6.82
C MET A 1 -7.29 -21.60 6.21
N SER A 2 -8.39 -21.99 6.85
CA SER A 2 -9.74 -21.91 6.27
C SER A 2 -10.19 -20.46 5.99
N ILE A 3 -11.08 -20.22 5.02
CA ILE A 3 -11.74 -18.93 4.71
C ILE A 3 -12.28 -18.26 5.98
N LYS A 4 -12.77 -19.03 6.96
CA LYS A 4 -13.19 -18.53 8.27
C LYS A 4 -12.06 -17.82 9.04
N SER A 5 -10.84 -18.37 9.01
CA SER A 5 -9.67 -17.80 9.68
C SER A 5 -9.19 -16.50 9.02
N GLY A 6 -9.25 -16.40 7.69
CA GLY A 6 -8.95 -15.17 6.95
C GLY A 6 -9.91 -14.02 7.30
N ASN A 7 -11.20 -14.32 7.48
CA ASN A 7 -12.18 -13.34 7.92
C ASN A 7 -11.92 -12.85 9.36
N ILE A 8 -11.53 -13.73 10.28
CA ILE A 8 -11.22 -13.35 11.67
C ILE A 8 -10.03 -12.39 11.71
N LEU A 9 -8.93 -12.69 11.00
CA LEU A 9 -7.77 -11.81 10.92
C LEU A 9 -8.11 -10.44 10.34
N ARG A 10 -8.89 -10.42 9.24
CA ARG A 10 -9.34 -9.18 8.61
C ARG A 10 -10.18 -8.32 9.55
N TRP A 11 -11.20 -8.88 10.18
CA TRP A 11 -12.09 -8.13 11.10
C TRP A 11 -11.38 -7.71 12.38
N GLY A 12 -10.53 -8.57 12.95
CA GLY A 12 -9.71 -8.24 14.11
C GLY A 12 -8.76 -7.06 13.82
N ARG A 13 -8.11 -7.08 12.65
CA ARG A 13 -7.28 -5.95 12.20
C ARG A 13 -8.10 -4.68 12.00
N ILE A 14 -9.29 -4.76 11.39
CA ILE A 14 -10.16 -3.59 11.18
C ILE A 14 -10.60 -2.99 12.51
N ALA A 15 -11.02 -3.82 13.46
CA ALA A 15 -11.43 -3.36 14.79
C ALA A 15 -10.28 -2.66 15.53
N ALA A 16 -9.08 -3.26 15.55
CA ALA A 16 -7.88 -2.67 16.15
C ALA A 16 -7.49 -1.34 15.47
N ALA A 17 -7.52 -1.29 14.14
CA ALA A 17 -7.21 -0.10 13.38
C ALA A 17 -8.19 1.05 13.64
N LEU A 18 -9.48 0.77 13.69
CA LEU A 18 -10.52 1.76 13.99
C LEU A 18 -10.41 2.25 15.44
N ALA A 19 -10.20 1.35 16.40
CA ALA A 19 -10.01 1.73 17.80
C ALA A 19 -8.81 2.68 17.95
N MET A 20 -7.67 2.35 17.34
CA MET A 20 -6.47 3.18 17.34
C MET A 20 -6.74 4.53 16.68
N TRP A 21 -7.37 4.53 15.51
CA TRP A 21 -7.66 5.74 14.75
C TRP A 21 -8.61 6.69 15.48
N VAL A 22 -9.70 6.17 16.07
CA VAL A 22 -10.64 6.94 16.88
C VAL A 22 -9.97 7.53 18.11
N THR A 23 -9.13 6.74 18.81
CA THR A 23 -8.42 7.20 20.00
C THR A 23 -7.45 8.33 19.68
N VAL A 24 -6.69 8.21 18.60
CA VAL A 24 -5.76 9.27 18.14
C VAL A 24 -6.53 10.52 17.74
N THR A 25 -7.57 10.38 16.92
CA THR A 25 -8.38 11.50 16.46
C THR A 25 -9.04 12.23 17.63
N ALA A 26 -9.71 11.49 18.53
CA ALA A 26 -10.31 12.06 19.73
C ALA A 26 -9.28 12.76 20.62
N GLY A 27 -8.09 12.18 20.75
CA GLY A 27 -7.01 12.78 21.53
C GLY A 27 -6.47 14.08 20.95
N LEU A 28 -6.32 14.16 19.62
CA LEU A 28 -5.83 15.35 18.94
C LEU A 28 -6.88 16.47 18.84
N THR A 29 -8.17 16.12 18.79
CA THR A 29 -9.27 17.10 18.61
C THR A 29 -9.92 17.56 19.89
N SER A 30 -9.82 16.78 20.99
CA SER A 30 -10.48 17.14 22.24
C SER A 30 -9.80 18.27 23.00
N TYR A 31 -10.60 19.00 23.79
CA TYR A 31 -10.17 20.12 24.63
C TYR A 31 -9.98 19.74 26.11
N GLY A 32 -10.36 18.51 26.52
CA GLY A 32 -10.18 18.01 27.89
C GLY A 32 -8.75 17.59 28.19
N MET A 33 -8.45 17.26 29.44
CA MET A 33 -7.09 16.89 29.88
C MET A 33 -6.73 15.42 29.64
N THR A 34 -7.71 14.54 29.66
CA THR A 34 -7.49 13.08 29.61
C THR A 34 -7.11 12.57 28.23
N PHE A 35 -7.90 12.90 27.22
CA PHE A 35 -7.67 12.45 25.84
C PHE A 35 -6.39 13.02 25.21
N PRO A 36 -6.03 14.31 25.38
CA PRO A 36 -4.74 14.83 24.90
C PRO A 36 -3.52 14.17 25.52
N ARG A 37 -3.57 13.80 26.80
CA ARG A 37 -2.47 13.05 27.44
C ARG A 37 -2.29 11.68 26.83
N LEU A 38 -3.39 10.96 26.54
CA LEU A 38 -3.37 9.67 25.87
C LEU A 38 -2.82 9.81 24.44
N ALA A 39 -3.28 10.82 23.69
CA ALA A 39 -2.77 11.09 22.34
C ALA A 39 -1.27 11.46 22.33
N ALA A 40 -0.82 12.25 23.30
CA ALA A 40 0.60 12.56 23.45
C ALA A 40 1.44 11.32 23.75
N TRP A 41 0.92 10.39 24.57
CA TRP A 41 1.59 9.12 24.85
C TRP A 41 1.62 8.24 23.57
N ILE A 42 0.50 8.12 22.87
CA ILE A 42 0.44 7.38 21.60
C ILE A 42 1.37 8.00 20.56
N GLY A 43 1.46 9.35 20.50
CA GLY A 43 2.38 10.06 19.63
C GLY A 43 3.83 9.69 19.87
N ARG A 44 4.25 9.50 21.13
CA ARG A 44 5.63 9.11 21.48
C ARG A 44 6.01 7.71 21.01
N VAL A 45 5.04 6.80 20.87
CA VAL A 45 5.27 5.44 20.37
C VAL A 45 5.09 5.31 18.86
N GLN A 46 4.73 6.39 18.17
CA GLN A 46 4.70 6.43 16.71
C GLN A 46 6.11 6.42 16.13
N PHE A 47 6.26 5.83 14.95
CA PHE A 47 7.57 5.60 14.35
C PHE A 47 8.33 6.91 14.09
N MET A 48 7.71 7.90 13.44
CA MET A 48 8.40 9.14 13.08
C MET A 48 8.73 10.05 14.27
N PRO A 49 7.81 10.34 15.18
CA PRO A 49 8.16 11.08 16.41
C PRO A 49 9.30 10.39 17.19
N ALA A 50 9.28 9.04 17.24
CA ALA A 50 10.36 8.29 17.86
C ALA A 50 11.69 8.42 17.09
N ALA A 51 11.66 8.48 15.77
CA ALA A 51 12.85 8.68 14.95
C ALA A 51 13.46 10.08 15.15
N ILE A 52 12.62 11.12 15.19
CA ILE A 52 13.03 12.48 15.45
C ILE A 52 13.60 12.64 16.88
N ALA A 53 13.00 11.96 17.85
CA ALA A 53 13.44 11.96 19.24
C ALA A 53 14.61 10.98 19.50
N PHE A 54 15.14 10.30 18.48
CA PHE A 54 16.17 9.25 18.61
C PHE A 54 15.82 8.16 19.65
N ALA A 55 14.53 7.85 19.81
CA ALA A 55 14.04 6.82 20.71
C ALA A 55 14.29 5.41 20.14
N ILE A 56 15.52 4.92 20.27
CA ILE A 56 16.01 3.66 19.67
C ILE A 56 15.14 2.47 20.08
N THR A 57 14.67 2.42 21.32
CA THR A 57 13.83 1.33 21.83
C THR A 57 12.51 1.21 21.07
N VAL A 58 11.83 2.34 20.79
CA VAL A 58 10.57 2.36 20.04
C VAL A 58 10.80 1.97 18.58
N ILE A 59 11.86 2.50 17.97
CA ILE A 59 12.23 2.18 16.59
C ILE A 59 12.56 0.67 16.49
N ALA A 60 13.38 0.13 17.38
CA ALA A 60 13.73 -1.28 17.41
C ALA A 60 12.50 -2.17 17.61
N THR A 61 11.58 -1.78 18.50
CA THR A 61 10.33 -2.50 18.73
C THR A 61 9.50 -2.61 17.46
N TRP A 62 9.31 -1.50 16.71
CA TRP A 62 8.58 -1.52 15.45
C TRP A 62 9.28 -2.35 14.37
N HIS A 63 10.61 -2.36 14.32
CA HIS A 63 11.36 -3.22 13.41
C HIS A 63 11.20 -4.70 13.75
N ILE A 64 11.24 -5.06 15.03
CA ILE A 64 11.04 -6.45 15.50
C ILE A 64 9.62 -6.91 15.18
N ILE A 65 8.60 -6.08 15.48
CA ILE A 65 7.20 -6.39 15.14
C ILE A 65 7.06 -6.58 13.62
N THR A 66 7.70 -5.73 12.83
CA THR A 66 7.67 -5.82 11.37
C THR A 66 8.41 -7.05 10.84
N LEU A 67 9.51 -7.44 11.47
CA LEU A 67 10.23 -8.66 11.12
C LEU A 67 9.41 -9.92 11.43
N VAL A 68 8.60 -9.90 12.47
CA VAL A 68 7.77 -11.06 12.85
C VAL A 68 6.49 -11.09 12.00
N PHE A 69 5.72 -10.02 11.97
CA PHE A 69 4.34 -9.99 11.45
C PHE A 69 4.16 -9.24 10.13
N GLY A 70 5.24 -8.71 9.53
CA GLY A 70 5.14 -7.83 8.39
C GLY A 70 4.74 -6.39 8.79
N ARG A 71 4.30 -5.58 7.82
CA ARG A 71 4.02 -4.14 7.99
C ARG A 71 2.69 -3.84 8.70
N VAL A 72 2.42 -4.52 9.81
CA VAL A 72 1.19 -4.34 10.62
C VAL A 72 1.07 -2.90 11.13
N TYR A 73 2.19 -2.22 11.45
CA TYR A 73 2.18 -0.80 11.81
C TYR A 73 1.41 0.05 10.79
N CYS A 74 1.66 -0.15 9.49
CA CYS A 74 1.01 0.64 8.44
C CYS A 74 -0.50 0.39 8.32
N SER A 75 -0.99 -0.75 8.81
CA SER A 75 -2.41 -1.11 8.71
C SER A 75 -3.20 -0.88 10.00
N VAL A 76 -2.53 -0.82 11.16
CA VAL A 76 -3.17 -0.69 12.47
C VAL A 76 -2.66 0.54 13.23
N GLY A 77 -1.33 0.73 13.30
CA GLY A 77 -0.72 1.76 14.13
C GLY A 77 -0.66 3.14 13.51
N CYS A 78 -0.68 3.25 12.18
CA CYS A 78 -0.56 4.53 11.48
C CYS A 78 -1.94 5.15 11.19
N PRO A 79 -2.28 6.31 11.77
CA PRO A 79 -3.60 6.91 11.58
C PRO A 79 -3.85 7.36 10.13
N LEU A 80 -2.85 7.90 9.43
CA LEU A 80 -2.97 8.23 8.01
C LEU A 80 -3.18 6.99 7.16
N GLY A 81 -2.59 5.85 7.56
CA GLY A 81 -2.81 4.58 6.89
C GLY A 81 -4.27 4.12 7.01
N VAL A 82 -4.87 4.23 8.20
CA VAL A 82 -6.29 3.91 8.40
C VAL A 82 -7.18 4.87 7.61
N TRP A 83 -6.86 6.16 7.60
CA TRP A 83 -7.54 7.16 6.78
C TRP A 83 -7.55 6.78 5.28
N GLN A 84 -6.41 6.38 4.72
CA GLN A 84 -6.34 5.89 3.34
C GLN A 84 -7.20 4.64 3.11
N ASP A 85 -7.28 3.73 4.09
CA ASP A 85 -8.17 2.56 4.01
C ASP A 85 -9.65 2.96 3.92
N ILE A 86 -10.07 3.96 4.69
CA ILE A 86 -11.42 4.51 4.64
C ILE A 86 -11.67 5.15 3.27
N CYS A 87 -10.80 6.05 2.83
CA CYS A 87 -10.92 6.73 1.53
C CYS A 87 -10.92 5.74 0.35
N SER A 88 -10.14 4.68 0.43
CA SER A 88 -10.08 3.66 -0.61
C SER A 88 -11.33 2.80 -0.71
N ARG A 89 -12.07 2.64 0.40
CA ARG A 89 -13.30 1.83 0.44
C ARG A 89 -14.53 2.60 -0.05
N LEU A 90 -14.61 3.90 0.21
CA LEU A 90 -15.77 4.72 -0.12
C LEU A 90 -16.26 4.56 -1.57
N PRO A 91 -15.42 4.77 -2.60
CA PRO A 91 -15.86 4.63 -3.99
C PRO A 91 -16.18 3.18 -4.38
N ARG A 92 -15.62 2.19 -3.63
CA ARG A 92 -15.79 0.76 -3.90
C ARG A 92 -17.00 0.14 -3.22
N MET A 93 -17.67 0.87 -2.33
CA MET A 93 -18.93 0.44 -1.70
C MET A 93 -20.12 0.51 -2.65
N ARG A 94 -20.01 1.13 -3.82
CA ARG A 94 -21.08 1.18 -4.83
C ARG A 94 -21.38 -0.23 -5.34
N ARG A 95 -22.66 -0.54 -5.54
CA ARG A 95 -23.18 -1.85 -5.95
C ARG A 95 -22.55 -2.35 -7.27
N HIS A 96 -22.22 -1.43 -8.17
CA HIS A 96 -21.50 -1.70 -9.42
C HIS A 96 -20.18 -0.98 -9.40
N MET A 97 -19.13 -1.66 -8.95
CA MET A 97 -17.78 -1.10 -8.96
C MET A 97 -17.25 -1.02 -10.40
N PRO A 98 -16.93 0.17 -10.93
CA PRO A 98 -16.36 0.32 -12.26
C PRO A 98 -15.01 -0.42 -12.36
N LEU A 99 -14.73 -0.96 -13.53
CA LEU A 99 -13.52 -1.76 -13.77
C LEU A 99 -12.23 -0.99 -13.46
N HIS A 100 -12.22 0.32 -13.71
CA HIS A 100 -11.06 1.20 -13.45
C HIS A 100 -10.76 1.42 -11.96
N LEU A 101 -11.66 1.04 -11.04
CA LEU A 101 -11.43 1.10 -9.59
C LEU A 101 -10.91 -0.21 -9.01
N ARG A 102 -10.79 -1.28 -9.80
CA ARG A 102 -10.15 -2.52 -9.36
C ARG A 102 -8.65 -2.31 -9.26
N TYR A 103 -8.07 -2.88 -8.22
CA TYR A 103 -6.63 -2.84 -8.06
C TYR A 103 -5.97 -3.80 -9.04
N HIS A 104 -4.80 -3.42 -9.52
CA HIS A 104 -3.93 -4.25 -10.35
C HIS A 104 -2.51 -4.20 -9.80
N TYR A 105 -1.74 -5.21 -10.10
CA TYR A 105 -0.32 -5.19 -9.77
C TYR A 105 0.36 -4.00 -10.44
N SER A 106 1.23 -3.34 -9.70
CA SER A 106 2.10 -2.29 -10.22
C SER A 106 3.54 -2.54 -9.80
N ALA A 107 4.49 -2.26 -10.67
CA ALA A 107 5.91 -2.36 -10.32
C ALA A 107 6.28 -1.38 -9.18
N PRO A 108 7.19 -1.76 -8.27
CA PRO A 108 7.61 -0.89 -7.18
C PRO A 108 8.38 0.32 -7.69
N LEU A 109 8.01 1.52 -7.23
CA LEU A 109 8.74 2.77 -7.50
C LEU A 109 9.98 2.90 -6.57
N THR A 110 10.92 1.96 -6.68
CA THR A 110 12.05 1.83 -5.75
C THR A 110 12.91 3.09 -5.71
N ARG A 111 13.12 3.75 -6.86
CA ARG A 111 13.90 5.01 -6.91
C ARG A 111 13.24 6.11 -6.09
N LEU A 112 11.93 6.32 -6.25
CA LEU A 112 11.18 7.34 -5.52
C LEU A 112 11.17 7.05 -4.01
N ARG A 113 10.98 5.78 -3.63
CA ARG A 113 11.05 5.33 -2.22
C ARG A 113 12.38 5.68 -1.57
N ASN A 114 13.48 5.39 -2.25
CA ASN A 114 14.83 5.62 -1.73
C ASN A 114 15.16 7.12 -1.66
N ILE A 115 14.77 7.90 -2.67
CA ILE A 115 14.94 9.35 -2.66
C ILE A 115 14.17 9.97 -1.50
N SER A 116 12.90 9.62 -1.32
CA SER A 116 12.08 10.12 -0.21
C SER A 116 12.68 9.76 1.15
N LEU A 117 13.14 8.51 1.31
CA LEU A 117 13.80 8.07 2.55
C LEU A 117 15.09 8.84 2.82
N ALA A 118 15.94 9.02 1.79
CA ALA A 118 17.18 9.76 1.92
C ALA A 118 16.93 11.24 2.28
N LEU A 119 15.99 11.90 1.59
CA LEU A 119 15.60 13.28 1.89
C LEU A 119 15.10 13.44 3.32
N THR A 120 14.24 12.52 3.77
CA THR A 120 13.74 12.53 5.15
C THR A 120 14.87 12.30 6.16
N GLY A 121 15.77 11.36 5.91
CA GLY A 121 16.94 11.13 6.75
C GLY A 121 17.84 12.35 6.87
N VAL A 122 18.16 13.00 5.74
CA VAL A 122 18.93 14.24 5.71
C VAL A 122 18.21 15.37 6.46
N SER A 123 16.89 15.51 6.26
CA SER A 123 16.09 16.54 6.95
C SER A 123 16.09 16.34 8.46
N ILE A 124 15.98 15.11 8.95
CA ILE A 124 16.08 14.80 10.39
C ILE A 124 17.48 15.15 10.91
N PHE A 125 18.51 14.74 10.19
CA PHE A 125 19.90 15.00 10.61
C PHE A 125 20.23 16.49 10.66
N LEU A 126 19.70 17.28 9.71
CA LEU A 126 19.86 18.75 9.67
C LEU A 126 18.90 19.50 10.64
N GLY A 127 18.00 18.80 11.32
CA GLY A 127 17.01 19.41 12.22
C GLY A 127 15.90 20.21 11.51
N ILE A 128 15.69 19.98 10.19
CA ILE A 128 14.66 20.67 9.39
C ILE A 128 13.29 19.97 9.62
N GLY A 129 12.70 20.17 10.81
CA GLY A 129 11.46 19.51 11.22
C GLY A 129 10.25 19.83 10.32
N VAL A 130 10.14 21.05 9.83
CA VAL A 130 8.99 21.51 9.01
C VAL A 130 8.90 20.75 7.68
N ALA A 131 10.04 20.51 7.01
CA ALA A 131 10.03 19.73 5.76
C ALA A 131 9.67 18.27 6.00
N THR A 132 10.02 17.74 7.16
CA THR A 132 9.74 16.35 7.53
C THR A 132 8.28 16.14 7.86
N SER A 133 7.59 17.07 8.55
CA SER A 133 6.19 16.94 8.98
C SER A 133 5.21 16.79 7.81
N HIS A 134 5.49 17.41 6.66
CA HIS A 134 4.62 17.33 5.48
C HIS A 134 4.81 16.07 4.61
N ILE A 135 5.81 15.25 4.90
CA ILE A 135 6.06 13.95 4.22
C ILE A 135 5.77 12.79 5.19
N ASP A 136 5.86 13.04 6.47
CA ASP A 136 5.61 12.08 7.53
C ASP A 136 4.11 11.78 7.69
N PRO A 137 3.72 10.50 7.76
CA PRO A 137 2.31 10.12 7.91
C PRO A 137 1.70 10.58 9.24
N TRP A 138 2.48 10.69 10.32
CA TRP A 138 2.00 11.22 11.59
C TRP A 138 1.81 12.74 11.54
N GLY A 139 2.79 13.47 11.01
CA GLY A 139 2.71 14.92 10.84
C GLY A 139 1.50 15.32 10.00
N ILE A 140 1.36 14.76 8.80
CA ILE A 140 0.23 15.05 7.90
C ILE A 140 -1.12 14.81 8.60
N TYR A 141 -1.26 13.72 9.35
CA TYR A 141 -2.51 13.42 10.04
C TYR A 141 -2.75 14.31 11.24
N SER A 142 -1.71 14.64 12.02
CA SER A 142 -1.83 15.55 13.16
C SER A 142 -2.15 16.98 12.73
N ASP A 143 -1.54 17.45 11.63
CA ASP A 143 -1.84 18.76 11.05
C ASP A 143 -3.32 18.84 10.59
N LEU A 144 -3.84 17.81 9.92
CA LEU A 144 -5.27 17.73 9.61
C LEU A 144 -6.15 17.80 10.86
N CYS A 145 -5.78 17.07 11.91
CA CYS A 145 -6.55 17.08 13.15
C CYS A 145 -6.49 18.43 13.87
N THR A 146 -5.31 19.06 13.96
CA THR A 146 -5.11 20.29 14.72
C THR A 146 -5.58 21.54 13.97
N ASP A 147 -5.34 21.61 12.66
CA ASP A 147 -5.66 22.80 11.87
C ASP A 147 -7.10 22.82 11.38
N VAL A 148 -7.71 21.63 11.16
CA VAL A 148 -9.06 21.53 10.58
C VAL A 148 -10.07 20.92 11.54
N LEU A 149 -9.83 19.71 12.04
CA LEU A 149 -10.85 18.99 12.81
C LEU A 149 -11.05 19.58 14.22
N LYS A 150 -9.97 20.02 14.87
CA LYS A 150 -10.04 20.57 16.22
C LYS A 150 -10.80 21.89 16.28
N PRO A 151 -10.59 22.89 15.40
CA PRO A 151 -11.40 24.10 15.37
C PRO A 151 -12.88 23.81 15.06
N LEU A 152 -13.16 22.90 14.10
CA LEU A 152 -14.53 22.49 13.78
C LEU A 152 -15.23 21.83 14.98
N TRP A 153 -14.50 20.95 15.69
CA TRP A 153 -15.00 20.32 16.92
C TRP A 153 -15.25 21.37 18.03
N GLY A 154 -14.35 22.34 18.18
CA GLY A 154 -14.51 23.46 19.12
C GLY A 154 -15.75 24.30 18.83
N MET A 155 -16.02 24.62 17.57
CA MET A 155 -17.26 25.32 17.17
C MET A 155 -18.51 24.47 17.51
N ALA A 156 -18.49 23.17 17.25
CA ALA A 156 -19.58 22.28 17.59
C ALA A 156 -19.80 22.20 19.11
N VAL A 157 -18.73 22.06 19.90
CA VAL A 157 -18.80 22.04 21.37
C VAL A 157 -19.39 23.35 21.91
N ASN A 158 -18.91 24.51 21.40
CA ASN A 158 -19.39 25.82 21.84
C ASN A 158 -20.86 26.10 21.48
N ALA A 159 -21.40 25.40 20.46
CA ALA A 159 -22.81 25.50 20.11
C ALA A 159 -23.72 24.79 21.13
N PHE A 160 -23.22 23.84 21.91
CA PHE A 160 -23.99 22.98 22.80
C PHE A 160 -23.57 23.08 24.29
N SER A 161 -22.43 23.71 24.59
CA SER A 161 -21.81 23.73 25.93
C SER A 161 -21.52 25.14 26.44
N ALA A 162 -21.75 25.36 27.72
CA ALA A 162 -21.31 26.54 28.46
C ALA A 162 -20.50 26.08 29.68
N PRO A 163 -19.32 26.68 29.96
CA PRO A 163 -18.67 27.82 29.29
C PRO A 163 -18.03 27.49 27.96
N PRO A 164 -17.88 28.49 27.05
CA PRO A 164 -17.26 28.27 25.74
C PRO A 164 -15.79 27.90 25.88
N VAL A 165 -15.35 26.96 25.04
CA VAL A 165 -13.93 26.54 24.93
C VAL A 165 -13.19 27.54 24.05
N MET A 166 -11.98 27.96 24.46
CA MET A 166 -11.13 28.80 23.64
C MET A 166 -10.62 28.02 22.41
N ILE A 167 -11.07 28.43 21.23
CA ILE A 167 -10.67 27.83 19.97
C ILE A 167 -9.35 28.47 19.55
N ALA A 168 -8.27 27.68 19.46
CA ALA A 168 -7.02 28.15 18.90
C ALA A 168 -7.23 28.50 17.42
N SER A 169 -6.87 29.74 17.02
CA SER A 169 -6.95 30.18 15.64
C SER A 169 -5.91 29.43 14.81
N ALA A 170 -6.35 28.53 13.94
CA ALA A 170 -5.47 27.94 12.94
C ALA A 170 -5.12 28.98 11.87
N SER A 171 -3.87 28.99 11.43
CA SER A 171 -3.45 29.85 10.32
C SER A 171 -4.16 29.45 9.03
N LEU A 172 -4.67 30.39 8.25
CA LEU A 172 -5.30 30.11 6.97
C LEU A 172 -4.36 29.33 6.02
N THR A 173 -3.07 29.66 6.06
CA THR A 173 -2.04 28.95 5.31
C THR A 173 -1.88 27.50 5.79
N GLY A 174 -1.87 27.24 7.10
CA GLY A 174 -1.82 25.90 7.67
C GLY A 174 -3.03 25.05 7.24
N ILE A 175 -4.25 25.61 7.35
CA ILE A 175 -5.47 24.96 6.88
C ILE A 175 -5.38 24.59 5.39
N ALA A 176 -4.94 25.55 4.55
CA ALA A 176 -4.83 25.33 3.10
C ALA A 176 -3.83 24.21 2.76
N ILE A 177 -2.66 24.19 3.42
CA ILE A 177 -1.64 23.17 3.23
C ILE A 177 -2.15 21.80 3.69
N SER A 178 -2.69 21.71 4.90
CA SER A 178 -3.22 20.45 5.49
C SER A 178 -4.33 19.86 4.62
N LEU A 179 -5.27 20.67 4.16
CA LEU A 179 -6.35 20.24 3.27
C LEU A 179 -5.83 19.81 1.89
N THR A 180 -4.87 20.52 1.34
CA THR A 180 -4.30 20.20 0.02
C THR A 180 -3.57 18.86 0.08
N ILE A 181 -2.65 18.68 1.02
CA ILE A 181 -1.86 17.44 1.15
C ILE A 181 -2.78 16.25 1.44
N THR A 182 -3.67 16.39 2.43
CA THR A 182 -4.61 15.32 2.79
C THR A 182 -5.60 15.04 1.67
N GLY A 183 -6.05 16.07 0.95
CA GLY A 183 -6.94 15.95 -0.21
C GLY A 183 -6.27 15.15 -1.35
N VAL A 184 -5.03 15.46 -1.70
CA VAL A 184 -4.25 14.71 -2.70
C VAL A 184 -4.07 13.25 -2.27
N ILE A 185 -3.67 13.00 -1.01
CA ILE A 185 -3.50 11.64 -0.49
C ILE A 185 -4.82 10.88 -0.50
N SER A 186 -5.93 11.51 -0.13
CA SER A 186 -7.27 10.92 -0.13
C SER A 186 -7.72 10.56 -1.55
N TRP A 187 -7.46 11.44 -2.52
CA TRP A 187 -7.75 11.19 -3.92
C TRP A 187 -6.93 10.03 -4.49
N LEU A 188 -5.63 9.99 -4.20
CA LEU A 188 -4.75 8.88 -4.56
C LEU A 188 -5.23 7.57 -3.93
N ALA A 189 -5.62 7.60 -2.65
CA ALA A 189 -6.14 6.43 -1.95
C ALA A 189 -7.47 5.94 -2.53
N ALA A 190 -8.36 6.86 -2.90
CA ALA A 190 -9.63 6.52 -3.54
C ALA A 190 -9.44 5.82 -4.89
N ARG A 191 -8.42 6.21 -5.67
CA ARG A 191 -8.11 5.59 -6.97
C ARG A 191 -7.24 4.35 -6.85
N ASN A 192 -6.09 4.47 -6.21
CA ASN A 192 -4.99 3.51 -6.29
C ASN A 192 -4.67 2.83 -4.93
N GLY A 193 -5.48 3.06 -3.88
CA GLY A 193 -5.28 2.46 -2.57
C GLY A 193 -4.06 3.04 -1.83
N ARG A 194 -3.12 2.20 -1.44
CA ARG A 194 -1.97 2.54 -0.59
C ARG A 194 -0.76 3.10 -1.35
N THR A 195 -0.97 3.85 -2.45
CA THR A 195 0.12 4.36 -3.30
C THR A 195 1.07 5.26 -2.52
N PHE A 196 0.57 6.22 -1.73
CA PHE A 196 1.42 7.09 -0.91
C PHE A 196 2.32 6.29 0.04
N CYS A 197 1.75 5.31 0.78
CA CYS A 197 2.51 4.48 1.71
C CYS A 197 3.59 3.62 1.04
N ASN A 198 3.40 3.28 -0.24
CA ASN A 198 4.28 2.39 -0.99
C ASN A 198 5.25 3.13 -1.93
N SER A 199 5.10 4.47 -2.10
CA SER A 199 5.93 5.25 -3.04
C SER A 199 6.70 6.37 -2.36
N VAL A 200 6.05 7.13 -1.46
CA VAL A 200 6.60 8.37 -0.91
C VAL A 200 6.89 8.26 0.59
N CYS A 201 6.06 7.54 1.35
CA CYS A 201 6.16 7.49 2.80
C CYS A 201 7.50 6.91 3.29
N PRO A 202 8.32 7.65 4.05
CA PRO A 202 9.61 7.19 4.55
C PRO A 202 9.46 6.02 5.53
N VAL A 203 8.47 6.07 6.42
CA VAL A 203 8.16 4.97 7.36
C VAL A 203 7.78 3.70 6.59
N GLY A 204 6.93 3.85 5.56
CA GLY A 204 6.54 2.75 4.68
C GLY A 204 7.73 2.12 3.96
N THR A 205 8.73 2.92 3.59
CA THR A 205 9.95 2.44 2.94
C THR A 205 10.86 1.71 3.93
N THR A 206 11.14 2.31 5.09
CA THR A 206 12.00 1.73 6.13
C THR A 206 11.45 0.38 6.61
N LEU A 207 10.18 0.34 7.02
CA LEU A 207 9.55 -0.91 7.45
C LEU A 207 9.40 -1.91 6.30
N GLY A 208 9.26 -1.43 5.05
CA GLY A 208 9.21 -2.26 3.86
C GLY A 208 10.49 -3.06 3.61
N TYR A 209 11.65 -2.47 3.88
CA TYR A 209 12.93 -3.20 3.78
C TYR A 209 13.01 -4.35 4.77
N VAL A 210 12.52 -4.17 6.00
CA VAL A 210 12.48 -5.21 7.03
C VAL A 210 11.40 -6.24 6.72
N ALA A 211 10.20 -5.82 6.35
CA ALA A 211 9.07 -6.69 6.03
C ALA A 211 9.34 -7.66 4.87
N LYS A 212 10.28 -7.34 3.99
CA LYS A 212 10.75 -8.26 2.96
C LYS A 212 11.23 -9.60 3.55
N TYR A 213 11.79 -9.55 4.75
CA TYR A 213 12.32 -10.71 5.48
C TYR A 213 11.38 -11.17 6.61
N SER A 214 10.13 -10.68 6.66
CA SER A 214 9.21 -11.02 7.73
C SER A 214 8.98 -12.53 7.84
N ILE A 215 8.87 -13.01 9.07
CA ILE A 215 8.62 -14.43 9.36
C ILE A 215 7.24 -14.80 8.86
N TYR A 216 6.20 -14.08 9.32
CA TYR A 216 4.84 -14.24 8.82
C TYR A 216 4.61 -13.31 7.63
N HIS A 217 4.07 -13.83 6.55
CA HIS A 217 3.80 -13.11 5.31
C HIS A 217 2.66 -13.77 4.54
N ILE A 218 2.12 -13.06 3.56
CA ILE A 218 1.13 -13.60 2.64
C ILE A 218 1.85 -14.32 1.51
N ASP A 219 1.50 -15.60 1.28
CA ASP A 219 2.06 -16.42 0.23
C ASP A 219 0.95 -17.09 -0.62
N ILE A 220 1.29 -17.44 -1.87
CA ILE A 220 0.37 -18.05 -2.83
C ILE A 220 0.84 -19.47 -3.14
N ASN A 221 -0.01 -20.44 -2.86
CA ASN A 221 0.20 -21.83 -3.29
C ASN A 221 -0.10 -21.92 -4.80
N THR A 222 0.94 -22.17 -5.59
CA THR A 222 0.86 -22.27 -7.06
C THR A 222 0.01 -23.43 -7.53
N ASP A 223 -0.05 -24.54 -6.77
CA ASP A 223 -0.74 -25.76 -7.17
C ASP A 223 -2.28 -25.61 -7.07
N LYS A 224 -2.73 -24.73 -6.16
CA LYS A 224 -4.15 -24.44 -5.92
C LYS A 224 -4.63 -23.17 -6.64
N CYS A 225 -3.71 -22.35 -7.18
CA CYS A 225 -4.06 -21.07 -7.75
C CYS A 225 -4.65 -21.20 -9.17
N THR A 226 -5.94 -20.87 -9.33
CA THR A 226 -6.66 -20.85 -10.62
C THR A 226 -6.47 -19.55 -11.40
N GLN A 227 -5.61 -18.61 -10.93
CA GLN A 227 -5.35 -17.30 -11.56
C GLN A 227 -6.61 -16.44 -11.79
N CYS A 228 -7.65 -16.60 -10.98
CA CYS A 228 -8.92 -15.88 -11.11
C CYS A 228 -8.81 -14.34 -10.81
N ARG A 229 -7.65 -13.84 -10.37
CA ARG A 229 -7.32 -12.44 -10.07
C ARG A 229 -8.15 -11.77 -8.96
N LYS A 230 -9.02 -12.47 -8.25
CA LYS A 230 -9.83 -11.89 -7.16
C LYS A 230 -8.95 -11.28 -6.06
N CYS A 231 -7.86 -11.96 -5.67
CA CYS A 231 -6.90 -11.47 -4.66
C CYS A 231 -6.11 -10.24 -5.13
N GLU A 232 -5.72 -10.18 -6.40
CA GLU A 232 -5.07 -9.01 -7.01
C GLU A 232 -6.00 -7.79 -6.97
N HIS A 233 -7.27 -7.96 -7.39
CA HIS A 233 -8.28 -6.91 -7.39
C HIS A 233 -8.69 -6.44 -6.00
N ALA A 234 -8.50 -7.26 -4.97
CA ALA A 234 -8.72 -6.89 -3.58
C ALA A 234 -7.49 -6.20 -2.94
N CYS A 235 -6.31 -6.28 -3.56
CA CYS A 235 -5.06 -5.83 -3.00
C CYS A 235 -4.85 -4.32 -3.15
N LYS A 236 -5.26 -3.55 -2.13
CA LYS A 236 -5.05 -2.08 -2.10
C LYS A 236 -3.59 -1.63 -2.07
N ALA A 237 -2.64 -2.54 -1.81
CA ALA A 237 -1.20 -2.28 -1.88
C ALA A 237 -0.62 -2.53 -3.27
N SER A 238 -1.39 -3.10 -4.21
CA SER A 238 -0.99 -3.43 -5.58
C SER A 238 0.30 -4.26 -5.64
N CYS A 239 0.47 -5.18 -4.68
CA CYS A 239 1.71 -5.93 -4.45
C CYS A 239 1.61 -7.43 -4.81
N ILE A 240 0.47 -7.89 -5.33
CA ILE A 240 0.25 -9.29 -5.74
C ILE A 240 0.49 -9.40 -7.25
N ASP A 241 1.53 -10.11 -7.65
CA ASP A 241 1.81 -10.45 -9.04
C ASP A 241 1.42 -11.90 -9.32
N LEU A 242 0.33 -12.08 -10.03
CA LEU A 242 -0.16 -13.42 -10.39
C LEU A 242 0.59 -14.05 -11.57
N ASN A 243 1.32 -13.27 -12.37
CA ASN A 243 2.11 -13.84 -13.45
C ASN A 243 3.29 -14.64 -12.90
N THR A 244 3.86 -14.19 -11.77
CA THR A 244 4.95 -14.86 -11.07
C THR A 244 4.50 -15.62 -9.84
N HIS A 245 3.21 -15.51 -9.43
CA HIS A 245 2.65 -16.02 -8.17
C HIS A 245 3.41 -15.53 -6.93
N VAL A 246 3.81 -14.26 -6.95
CA VAL A 246 4.61 -13.65 -5.88
C VAL A 246 3.87 -12.48 -5.24
N VAL A 247 3.90 -12.42 -3.91
CA VAL A 247 3.46 -11.27 -3.14
C VAL A 247 4.67 -10.48 -2.67
N ASP A 248 4.77 -9.21 -3.08
CA ASP A 248 5.84 -8.31 -2.62
C ASP A 248 5.62 -7.89 -1.17
N SER A 249 6.21 -8.61 -0.23
CA SER A 249 6.13 -8.34 1.21
C SER A 249 6.67 -6.96 1.58
N SER A 250 7.57 -6.37 0.78
CA SER A 250 8.06 -5.01 1.04
C SER A 250 7.00 -3.94 0.87
N ARG A 251 5.90 -4.25 0.17
CA ARG A 251 4.75 -3.36 -0.07
C ARG A 251 3.47 -3.86 0.59
N CYS A 252 3.38 -5.13 0.93
CA CYS A 252 2.25 -5.67 1.65
C CYS A 252 2.10 -4.96 3.00
N VAL A 253 0.88 -4.53 3.33
CA VAL A 253 0.57 -3.84 4.60
C VAL A 253 -0.20 -4.75 5.56
N GLU A 254 -0.22 -6.04 5.30
CA GLU A 254 -0.91 -7.06 6.10
C GLU A 254 -2.37 -6.69 6.41
N CYS A 255 -3.09 -6.25 5.36
CA CYS A 255 -4.49 -5.85 5.52
C CYS A 255 -5.48 -7.01 5.48
N PHE A 256 -5.03 -8.19 5.04
CA PHE A 256 -5.78 -9.44 4.95
C PHE A 256 -7.02 -9.41 4.05
N ASP A 257 -7.18 -8.37 3.21
CA ASP A 257 -8.34 -8.26 2.32
C ASP A 257 -8.31 -9.32 1.18
N CYS A 258 -7.13 -9.87 0.86
CA CYS A 258 -6.94 -10.91 -0.15
C CYS A 258 -7.31 -12.32 0.32
N LEU A 259 -7.29 -12.59 1.64
CA LEU A 259 -7.53 -13.94 2.17
C LEU A 259 -8.97 -14.42 1.96
N PRO A 260 -10.02 -13.63 2.32
CA PRO A 260 -11.40 -14.11 2.22
C PRO A 260 -11.96 -14.15 0.78
N VAL A 261 -11.26 -13.57 -0.19
CA VAL A 261 -11.71 -13.55 -1.59
C VAL A 261 -11.19 -14.72 -2.42
N CYS A 262 -10.26 -15.51 -1.85
CA CYS A 262 -9.74 -16.71 -2.49
C CYS A 262 -10.64 -17.91 -2.17
N GLU A 263 -11.43 -18.36 -3.14
CA GLU A 263 -12.34 -19.51 -2.99
C GLU A 263 -11.58 -20.84 -3.00
N ASP A 264 -10.46 -20.90 -3.72
CA ASP A 264 -9.64 -22.10 -3.87
C ASP A 264 -8.64 -22.31 -2.72
N ASP A 265 -8.70 -21.46 -1.68
CA ASP A 265 -7.79 -21.51 -0.53
C ASP A 265 -6.31 -21.59 -0.97
N ALA A 266 -5.95 -20.80 -1.99
CA ALA A 266 -4.59 -20.74 -2.54
C ALA A 266 -3.71 -19.67 -1.89
N ILE A 267 -4.30 -18.66 -1.22
CA ILE A 267 -3.56 -17.56 -0.59
C ILE A 267 -3.65 -17.67 0.93
N HIS A 268 -2.50 -17.63 1.60
CA HIS A 268 -2.40 -17.84 3.03
C HIS A 268 -1.50 -16.81 3.71
N TYR A 269 -1.77 -16.53 4.99
CA TYR A 269 -0.83 -15.88 5.89
C TYR A 269 -0.06 -16.98 6.63
N THR A 270 1.22 -17.13 6.32
CA THR A 270 2.02 -18.30 6.72
C THR A 270 3.45 -17.89 7.07
N TRP A 271 4.17 -18.76 7.76
CA TRP A 271 5.59 -18.64 8.08
C TRP A 271 6.49 -19.39 7.08
N SER A 272 5.91 -20.29 6.26
CA SER A 272 6.65 -21.03 5.24
C SER A 272 6.66 -20.28 3.91
N ARG A 273 7.84 -20.04 3.32
CA ARG A 273 7.99 -19.35 2.05
C ARG A 273 8.18 -20.34 0.91
N HIS A 274 7.33 -20.27 -0.10
CA HIS A 274 7.53 -20.99 -1.36
C HIS A 274 8.38 -20.19 -2.35
N LYS A 275 8.27 -18.86 -2.37
CA LYS A 275 9.09 -17.98 -3.23
C LYS A 275 9.36 -16.65 -2.54
N LEU A 276 10.62 -16.22 -2.52
CA LEU A 276 10.99 -14.86 -2.15
C LEU A 276 10.72 -13.91 -3.31
N ALA A 277 9.89 -12.90 -3.08
CA ALA A 277 9.81 -11.78 -4.00
C ALA A 277 11.13 -11.02 -3.99
N THR A 278 11.92 -11.18 -5.03
CA THR A 278 13.23 -10.54 -5.15
C THR A 278 13.18 -9.39 -6.15
N PRO A 279 13.16 -8.12 -5.73
CA PRO A 279 13.59 -7.05 -6.63
C PRO A 279 15.10 -6.81 -6.65
N LEU A 280 15.93 -7.48 -5.81
CA LEU A 280 17.32 -7.02 -5.62
C LEU A 280 18.43 -8.08 -5.69
N MET A 281 18.13 -9.37 -5.90
CA MET A 281 19.17 -10.41 -6.02
C MET A 281 18.84 -11.49 -7.06
N ILE A 282 18.37 -11.14 -8.23
CA ILE A 282 18.49 -12.03 -9.38
C ILE A 282 19.84 -11.67 -10.03
N LYS A 283 20.88 -12.47 -9.80
CA LYS A 283 22.01 -12.51 -10.71
C LYS A 283 21.45 -12.86 -12.08
N VAL A 284 21.78 -12.07 -13.08
CA VAL A 284 21.29 -12.20 -14.48
C VAL A 284 21.48 -13.62 -15.05
N GLY A 285 22.27 -14.50 -14.40
CA GLY A 285 22.46 -15.89 -14.75
C GLY A 285 21.39 -16.88 -14.28
N ASP A 286 20.47 -16.47 -13.37
CA ASP A 286 19.45 -17.40 -12.84
C ASP A 286 18.09 -17.27 -13.55
N LEU A 287 17.98 -16.40 -14.56
CA LEU A 287 16.81 -16.29 -15.42
C LEU A 287 16.81 -17.45 -16.43
N LYS A 288 16.21 -18.57 -16.07
CA LYS A 288 15.79 -19.56 -17.08
C LYS A 288 14.84 -18.87 -18.06
N PRO A 289 15.09 -18.95 -19.38
CA PRO A 289 14.19 -18.35 -20.36
C PRO A 289 12.78 -18.95 -20.21
N PRO A 290 11.71 -18.15 -20.39
CA PRO A 290 10.35 -18.66 -20.37
C PRO A 290 10.19 -19.63 -21.54
N GLY A 291 10.08 -20.94 -21.25
CA GLY A 291 9.89 -21.96 -22.28
C GLY A 291 10.48 -23.34 -22.02
N SER A 292 11.17 -23.62 -20.90
CA SER A 292 11.73 -24.95 -20.63
C SER A 292 10.87 -25.82 -19.69
N GLY A 293 9.64 -25.45 -19.43
CA GLY A 293 8.64 -26.28 -18.75
C GLY A 293 7.82 -27.03 -19.78
N ARG A 294 8.01 -28.34 -19.88
CA ARG A 294 7.14 -29.23 -20.66
C ARG A 294 5.74 -29.13 -20.05
N PHE A 295 4.82 -28.44 -20.75
CA PHE A 295 3.40 -28.37 -20.38
C PHE A 295 2.82 -29.77 -20.58
N LYS A 296 2.64 -30.54 -19.52
CA LYS A 296 1.84 -31.77 -19.57
C LYS A 296 0.36 -31.35 -19.60
N LEU A 297 -0.23 -31.45 -20.77
CA LEU A 297 -1.67 -31.42 -20.98
C LEU A 297 -2.22 -32.82 -20.64
N ASP A 298 -2.35 -33.12 -19.37
CA ASP A 298 -3.12 -34.29 -18.94
C ASP A 298 -4.57 -33.83 -18.70
N GLY A 299 -5.43 -34.01 -19.70
CA GLY A 299 -6.85 -33.76 -19.48
C GLY A 299 -7.69 -33.23 -20.65
N CYS A 300 -7.29 -33.42 -21.90
CA CYS A 300 -8.22 -33.28 -23.02
C CYS A 300 -8.30 -34.59 -23.81
N THR A 301 -9.20 -35.46 -23.44
CA THR A 301 -9.66 -36.56 -24.29
C THR A 301 -10.46 -35.97 -25.45
N GLY A 302 -9.84 -35.86 -26.65
CA GLY A 302 -10.60 -35.53 -27.84
C GLY A 302 -9.94 -34.65 -28.90
N CYS A 303 -8.60 -34.55 -28.98
CA CYS A 303 -7.94 -33.90 -30.13
C CYS A 303 -6.85 -34.82 -30.67
N SER A 304 -7.24 -35.71 -31.57
CA SER A 304 -6.32 -36.41 -32.47
C SER A 304 -5.96 -35.51 -33.64
N GLY A 305 -4.68 -35.21 -33.79
CA GLY A 305 -4.18 -34.42 -34.89
C GLY A 305 -2.66 -34.30 -34.81
N ASP A 306 -1.99 -35.40 -35.15
CA ASP A 306 -0.56 -35.46 -35.44
C ASP A 306 -0.24 -34.65 -36.69
N GLN A 307 0.50 -33.53 -36.56
CA GLN A 307 1.34 -33.02 -37.64
C GLN A 307 2.67 -32.53 -37.08
N PRO A 308 3.80 -33.02 -37.57
CA PRO A 308 5.12 -32.55 -37.16
C PRO A 308 5.43 -31.23 -37.87
N ILE A 309 5.71 -30.18 -37.08
CA ILE A 309 6.20 -28.88 -37.61
C ILE A 309 7.69 -29.04 -37.89
N ASN A 310 8.01 -29.10 -39.18
CA ASN A 310 9.35 -29.10 -39.72
C ASN A 310 9.94 -27.69 -39.62
N ARG A 311 10.96 -27.48 -38.76
CA ARG A 311 11.74 -26.24 -38.69
C ARG A 311 12.89 -26.35 -39.68
N THR A 312 12.73 -25.84 -40.88
CA THR A 312 13.83 -25.44 -41.74
C THR A 312 14.14 -23.95 -41.53
N ASN A 313 15.40 -23.71 -41.24
CA ASN A 313 16.01 -22.36 -41.21
C ASN A 313 15.78 -21.62 -42.53
N ASN A 314 15.34 -20.38 -42.47
CA ASN A 314 15.63 -19.40 -43.51
C ASN A 314 15.92 -18.04 -42.87
N HIS A 315 17.22 -17.73 -42.83
CA HIS A 315 17.73 -16.36 -42.85
C HIS A 315 17.51 -15.84 -44.28
N GLN A 316 16.72 -14.79 -44.44
CA GLN A 316 16.83 -13.87 -45.57
C GLN A 316 16.13 -12.55 -45.24
N ASP A 317 16.95 -11.53 -45.25
CA ASP A 317 16.74 -10.11 -45.54
C ASP A 317 15.32 -9.55 -45.63
N ALA A 318 14.96 -8.69 -44.68
CA ALA A 318 13.82 -7.78 -44.77
C ALA A 318 14.36 -6.39 -45.16
N THR A 319 14.38 -6.10 -46.45
CA THR A 319 14.47 -4.74 -47.04
C THR A 319 13.21 -3.97 -46.71
N ILE A 320 13.40 -2.82 -46.11
CA ILE A 320 12.33 -1.84 -45.81
C ILE A 320 11.92 -1.14 -47.11
N SER A 321 10.71 -1.38 -47.60
CA SER A 321 10.06 -0.57 -48.65
C SER A 321 9.12 0.45 -48.01
N ARG A 322 9.38 1.76 -48.31
CA ARG A 322 8.53 2.90 -47.97
C ARG A 322 7.20 2.85 -48.74
N PRO A 323 6.08 3.29 -48.15
CA PRO A 323 4.84 3.53 -48.88
C PRO A 323 4.95 4.83 -49.65
N THR A 324 4.60 4.79 -50.93
CA THR A 324 4.44 5.92 -51.86
C THR A 324 3.13 6.64 -51.59
N GLU A 325 3.20 7.99 -51.58
CA GLU A 325 2.06 8.93 -51.59
C GLU A 325 1.16 8.75 -52.84
N PRO A 326 -0.14 8.97 -52.74
CA PRO A 326 -1.00 9.08 -53.90
C PRO A 326 -0.99 10.50 -54.47
N ASP A 327 -0.73 10.57 -55.78
CA ASP A 327 -0.77 11.74 -56.68
C ASP A 327 -2.18 12.35 -56.74
N HIS A 328 -2.25 13.67 -56.56
CA HIS A 328 -3.40 14.49 -56.88
C HIS A 328 -3.35 14.83 -58.35
N ASP A 329 -4.20 14.23 -59.16
CA ASP A 329 -4.45 14.71 -60.53
C ASP A 329 -5.72 15.56 -60.57
N ARG A 330 -5.55 16.74 -61.20
CA ARG A 330 -6.59 17.74 -61.53
C ARG A 330 -7.20 17.37 -62.87
N GLY A 331 -8.47 17.56 -63.01
CA GLY A 331 -9.07 17.54 -64.35
C GLY A 331 -10.56 17.83 -64.35
N ASN A 332 -10.91 19.07 -64.72
CA ASN A 332 -12.18 19.60 -65.28
C ASN A 332 -13.42 19.61 -64.36
#